data_bb7dc3dc2f19ce647531927dd0427358
#
_entry.id   bb7dc3dc2f19ce647531927dd0427358
#
_cell.length_a   1.000
_cell.length_b   1.000
_cell.length_c   1.000
_cell.angle_alpha   90.00
_cell.angle_beta   90.00
_cell.angle_gamma   90.00
#
_symmetry.space_group_name_H-M   'P 1'
#
loop_
_entity.id
_entity.type
_entity.pdbx_description
1 polymer ?
#
loop_
_entity_poly.entity_id
_entity_poly.type
_entity_poly.pdbx_seq_one_letter_code
_entity_poly.pdbx_strand_id
1 'polypeptide(L)'
;MSIPRLPIAVVACLAMALAGCSSGSTSKGDDAKSSSEVTLTNCGNKVTYPKVAQRLYANDGNIIAMALSAGAAKQIAAVSSLGDDKTILAAKYGSHVIDNLHEAVKGYPTLESIIANKPDVVVAGWNYGFSEEGNLTPDKLHERGIDSYLLSESCRQKGSEKARGVMQPWDAVRTDLS
;
A
#
# COMPACT_ATOMS: atom_id res chain seq x y z
N MET A 1 -75.46 -10.18 -16.30
CA MET A 1 -75.84 -11.60 -16.41
C MET A 1 -74.85 -12.41 -15.57
N SER A 2 -75.37 -12.88 -14.46
CA SER A 2 -75.08 -14.05 -13.67
C SER A 2 -73.69 -14.37 -13.24
N ILE A 3 -73.45 -14.15 -11.97
CA ILE A 3 -72.48 -14.81 -11.09
C ILE A 3 -72.97 -16.27 -10.85
N PRO A 4 -72.10 -17.24 -10.66
CA PRO A 4 -72.18 -17.95 -9.39
C PRO A 4 -70.88 -18.19 -8.65
N ARG A 5 -71.13 -18.36 -7.36
CA ARG A 5 -70.31 -18.49 -6.17
C ARG A 5 -69.79 -19.90 -5.95
N LEU A 6 -68.53 -19.94 -5.38
CA LEU A 6 -68.06 -20.83 -4.28
C LEU A 6 -68.17 -22.38 -4.41
N PRO A 7 -67.29 -23.18 -3.76
CA PRO A 7 -67.01 -23.11 -2.32
C PRO A 7 -65.57 -23.37 -1.86
N ILE A 8 -65.35 -23.00 -0.63
CA ILE A 8 -64.31 -23.22 0.36
C ILE A 8 -63.99 -24.71 0.53
N ALA A 9 -62.74 -25.06 0.59
CA ALA A 9 -62.21 -26.25 1.26
C ALA A 9 -61.06 -25.90 2.19
N VAL A 10 -61.36 -25.93 3.47
CA VAL A 10 -60.46 -25.92 4.60
C VAL A 10 -59.81 -27.29 4.68
N VAL A 11 -58.47 -27.35 4.68
CA VAL A 11 -57.73 -28.50 5.16
C VAL A 11 -56.69 -28.02 6.17
N ALA A 12 -57.01 -28.35 7.41
CA ALA A 12 -56.10 -28.27 8.54
C ALA A 12 -55.22 -29.51 8.54
N CYS A 13 -53.90 -29.36 8.62
CA CYS A 13 -52.98 -30.42 9.04
C CYS A 13 -51.78 -29.86 9.78
N LEU A 14 -51.82 -30.07 11.04
CA LEU A 14 -50.86 -30.70 11.96
C LEU A 14 -49.45 -30.08 12.04
N ALA A 15 -49.27 -29.49 13.20
CA ALA A 15 -47.96 -29.15 13.79
C ALA A 15 -47.13 -30.40 14.05
N MET A 16 -45.87 -30.37 13.61
CA MET A 16 -44.81 -31.17 14.21
C MET A 16 -43.69 -30.23 14.70
N ALA A 17 -43.67 -30.06 16.00
CA ALA A 17 -42.59 -29.45 16.73
C ALA A 17 -41.40 -30.43 16.74
N LEU A 18 -40.31 -30.09 16.06
CA LEU A 18 -38.98 -30.68 16.29
C LEU A 18 -38.16 -29.67 17.08
N ALA A 19 -38.08 -29.91 18.37
CA ALA A 19 -37.15 -29.29 19.28
C ALA A 19 -35.75 -29.77 18.94
N GLY A 20 -35.00 -28.99 18.17
CA GLY A 20 -33.55 -29.13 17.99
C GLY A 20 -32.86 -28.22 18.96
N CYS A 21 -32.32 -28.76 20.05
CA CYS A 21 -31.34 -28.08 20.89
C CYS A 21 -30.08 -27.89 20.05
N SER A 22 -29.84 -26.71 19.56
CA SER A 22 -28.57 -26.27 19.07
C SER A 22 -27.92 -25.37 20.11
N SER A 23 -26.86 -25.89 20.73
CA SER A 23 -26.00 -25.16 21.67
C SER A 23 -25.54 -23.85 21.03
N GLY A 24 -26.07 -22.76 21.49
CA GLY A 24 -25.63 -21.42 21.08
C GLY A 24 -24.24 -21.14 21.58
N SER A 25 -23.23 -21.38 20.73
CA SER A 25 -21.98 -20.67 20.85
C SER A 25 -22.22 -19.23 20.43
N THR A 26 -22.29 -18.36 21.39
CA THR A 26 -22.23 -16.91 21.19
C THR A 26 -20.85 -16.58 20.64
N SER A 27 -20.67 -16.69 19.32
CA SER A 27 -19.58 -16.02 18.65
C SER A 27 -19.86 -14.52 18.82
N LYS A 28 -19.08 -13.90 19.75
CA LYS A 28 -18.88 -12.47 19.70
C LYS A 28 -18.55 -12.16 18.26
N GLY A 29 -19.32 -11.26 17.65
CA GLY A 29 -18.97 -10.67 16.37
C GLY A 29 -17.60 -10.04 16.51
N ASP A 30 -16.59 -10.71 16.00
CA ASP A 30 -15.37 -10.04 15.57
C ASP A 30 -15.84 -9.14 14.45
N ASP A 31 -15.85 -7.85 14.73
CA ASP A 31 -15.95 -6.83 13.69
C ASP A 31 -14.99 -7.26 12.60
N ALA A 32 -15.53 -7.51 11.40
CA ALA A 32 -14.75 -7.82 10.21
C ALA A 32 -13.88 -6.59 9.94
N LYS A 33 -12.68 -6.56 10.56
CA LYS A 33 -11.64 -5.58 10.30
C LYS A 33 -11.34 -5.72 8.82
N SER A 34 -11.67 -4.70 8.08
CA SER A 34 -11.50 -4.61 6.63
C SER A 34 -10.18 -5.25 6.22
N SER A 35 -10.22 -6.23 5.33
CA SER A 35 -9.08 -7.04 4.86
C SER A 35 -8.07 -6.25 4.01
N SER A 36 -7.97 -4.94 4.20
CA SER A 36 -7.09 -4.03 3.47
C SER A 36 -5.77 -3.72 4.19
N GLU A 37 -5.67 -4.05 5.48
CA GLU A 37 -4.47 -3.81 6.27
C GLU A 37 -3.32 -4.72 5.82
N VAL A 38 -2.16 -4.13 5.59
CA VAL A 38 -0.94 -4.85 5.17
C VAL A 38 0.09 -4.75 6.27
N THR A 39 0.58 -5.88 6.75
CA THR A 39 1.66 -5.92 7.73
C THR A 39 2.87 -6.60 7.11
N LEU A 40 4.02 -5.94 7.18
CA LEU A 40 5.29 -6.47 6.70
C LEU A 40 6.44 -6.08 7.63
N THR A 41 7.62 -6.64 7.39
CA THR A 41 8.84 -6.26 8.12
C THR A 41 9.61 -5.27 7.28
N ASN A 42 9.88 -4.08 7.83
CA ASN A 42 10.72 -3.07 7.20
C ASN A 42 11.84 -2.67 8.17
N CYS A 43 13.05 -2.76 7.74
CA CYS A 43 14.26 -2.52 8.56
C CYS A 43 14.25 -3.25 9.92
N GLY A 44 13.79 -4.50 9.93
CA GLY A 44 13.73 -5.35 11.13
C GLY A 44 12.54 -5.05 12.07
N ASN A 45 11.72 -4.06 11.75
CA ASN A 45 10.54 -3.72 12.51
C ASN A 45 9.27 -4.19 11.80
N LYS A 46 8.31 -4.71 12.57
CA LYS A 46 6.97 -5.00 12.06
C LYS A 46 6.22 -3.69 11.86
N VAL A 47 5.86 -3.39 10.62
CA VAL A 47 5.13 -2.18 10.24
C VAL A 47 3.79 -2.58 9.66
N THR A 48 2.74 -1.92 10.11
CA THR A 48 1.37 -2.14 9.64
C THR A 48 0.88 -0.91 8.90
N TYR A 49 0.53 -1.09 7.63
CA TYR A 49 -0.10 -0.08 6.78
C TYR A 49 -1.62 -0.27 6.83
N PRO A 50 -2.40 0.79 6.99
CA PRO A 50 -3.86 0.67 7.16
C PRO A 50 -4.58 0.14 5.91
N LYS A 51 -3.91 0.19 4.76
CA LYS A 51 -4.41 -0.31 3.48
C LYS A 51 -3.25 -0.55 2.51
N VAL A 52 -3.54 -1.28 1.43
CA VAL A 52 -2.64 -1.34 0.27
C VAL A 52 -2.49 0.07 -0.33
N ALA A 53 -1.26 0.46 -0.64
CA ALA A 53 -0.95 1.78 -1.22
C ALA A 53 -1.78 2.02 -2.51
N GLN A 54 -2.46 3.15 -2.54
CA GLN A 54 -3.23 3.60 -3.70
C GLN A 54 -2.61 4.84 -4.35
N ARG A 55 -1.75 5.54 -3.61
CA ARG A 55 -1.08 6.78 -4.03
C ARG A 55 0.38 6.73 -3.59
N LEU A 56 1.19 6.02 -4.36
CA LEU A 56 2.61 5.85 -4.11
C LEU A 56 3.40 7.08 -4.57
N TYR A 57 4.31 7.57 -3.76
CA TYR A 57 5.37 8.49 -4.17
C TYR A 57 6.69 7.73 -4.24
N ALA A 58 7.31 7.68 -5.42
CA ALA A 58 8.59 7.00 -5.65
C ALA A 58 9.67 8.02 -6.03
N ASN A 59 10.77 8.03 -5.28
CA ASN A 59 11.91 8.88 -5.58
C ASN A 59 13.02 8.09 -6.23
N ASP A 60 13.62 8.67 -7.30
CA ASP A 60 14.77 8.10 -8.00
C ASP A 60 14.41 6.96 -8.99
N GLY A 61 15.15 6.88 -10.10
CA GLY A 61 14.85 5.98 -11.21
C GLY A 61 14.88 4.50 -10.85
N ASN A 62 15.77 4.10 -9.95
CA ASN A 62 15.83 2.73 -9.45
C ASN A 62 14.59 2.33 -8.63
N ILE A 63 14.07 3.22 -7.78
CA ILE A 63 12.85 2.97 -6.99
C ILE A 63 11.63 2.98 -7.89
N ILE A 64 11.58 3.90 -8.85
CA ILE A 64 10.53 3.92 -9.88
C ILE A 64 10.54 2.60 -10.67
N ALA A 65 11.72 2.10 -11.06
CA ALA A 65 11.87 0.81 -11.73
C ALA A 65 11.35 -0.36 -10.85
N MET A 66 11.64 -0.36 -9.56
CA MET A 66 11.16 -1.38 -8.62
C MET A 66 9.63 -1.34 -8.51
N ALA A 67 9.03 -0.15 -8.33
CA ALA A 67 7.59 0.01 -8.28
C ALA A 67 6.90 -0.46 -9.57
N LEU A 68 7.47 -0.11 -10.74
CA LEU A 68 6.96 -0.58 -12.03
C LEU A 68 7.10 -2.10 -12.20
N SER A 69 8.22 -2.68 -11.73
CA SER A 69 8.45 -4.14 -11.77
C SER A 69 7.47 -4.90 -10.88
N ALA A 70 7.09 -4.32 -9.75
CA ALA A 70 6.04 -4.85 -8.87
C ALA A 70 4.60 -4.67 -9.41
N GLY A 71 4.44 -4.08 -10.61
CA GLY A 71 3.13 -3.86 -11.23
C GLY A 71 2.38 -2.64 -10.68
N ALA A 72 3.02 -1.77 -9.92
CA ALA A 72 2.40 -0.63 -9.24
C ALA A 72 2.22 0.63 -10.12
N ALA A 73 2.30 0.52 -11.45
CA ALA A 73 2.21 1.68 -12.34
C ALA A 73 0.96 2.55 -12.11
N LYS A 74 -0.18 1.92 -11.79
CA LYS A 74 -1.45 2.63 -11.54
C LYS A 74 -1.51 3.29 -10.17
N GLN A 75 -0.72 2.83 -9.23
CA GLN A 75 -0.64 3.35 -7.88
C GLN A 75 0.36 4.52 -7.76
N ILE A 76 1.28 4.69 -8.71
CA ILE A 76 2.23 5.81 -8.69
C ILE A 76 1.47 7.11 -8.89
N ALA A 77 1.33 7.90 -7.83
CA ALA A 77 0.70 9.21 -7.86
C ALA A 77 1.67 10.32 -8.28
N ALA A 78 2.94 10.20 -7.86
CA ALA A 78 3.99 11.12 -8.24
C ALA A 78 5.37 10.46 -8.13
N VAL A 79 6.32 10.99 -8.86
CA VAL A 79 7.73 10.61 -8.81
C VAL A 79 8.60 11.86 -8.67
N SER A 80 9.87 11.65 -8.30
CA SER A 80 10.90 12.68 -8.37
C SER A 80 12.22 12.08 -8.83
N SER A 81 13.16 12.92 -9.26
CA SER A 81 14.49 12.50 -9.75
C SER A 81 14.41 11.46 -10.88
N LEU A 82 13.43 11.59 -11.78
CA LEU A 82 13.27 10.71 -12.94
C LEU A 82 14.39 10.94 -13.96
N GLY A 83 14.76 12.19 -14.20
CA GLY A 83 15.93 12.71 -14.90
C GLY A 83 16.45 11.85 -16.05
N ASP A 84 17.73 11.48 -15.96
CA ASP A 84 18.46 10.72 -16.99
C ASP A 84 17.95 9.27 -17.12
N ASP A 85 17.27 8.72 -16.10
CA ASP A 85 16.73 7.37 -16.13
C ASP A 85 15.48 7.24 -17.01
N LYS A 86 14.86 8.36 -17.39
CA LYS A 86 13.64 8.39 -18.20
C LYS A 86 13.77 7.56 -19.48
N THR A 87 14.88 7.65 -20.16
CA THR A 87 15.11 6.94 -21.44
C THR A 87 15.19 5.43 -21.24
N ILE A 88 15.95 4.98 -20.23
CA ILE A 88 16.10 3.54 -19.97
C ILE A 88 14.81 2.94 -19.41
N LEU A 89 14.10 3.67 -18.57
CA LEU A 89 12.79 3.25 -18.06
C LEU A 89 11.75 3.16 -19.19
N ALA A 90 11.74 4.13 -20.10
CA ALA A 90 10.86 4.11 -21.28
C ALA A 90 11.15 2.92 -22.21
N ALA A 91 12.44 2.58 -22.41
CA ALA A 91 12.83 1.40 -23.18
C ALA A 91 12.35 0.08 -22.53
N LYS A 92 12.33 0.02 -21.19
CA LYS A 92 11.93 -1.18 -20.43
C LYS A 92 10.42 -1.31 -20.26
N TYR A 93 9.74 -0.24 -19.89
CA TYR A 93 8.33 -0.25 -19.48
C TYR A 93 7.39 0.38 -20.53
N GLY A 94 7.93 0.97 -21.57
CA GLY A 94 7.21 1.67 -22.62
C GLY A 94 7.11 3.17 -22.37
N SER A 95 7.31 3.96 -23.45
CA SER A 95 7.25 5.43 -23.37
C SER A 95 5.92 5.92 -22.83
N HIS A 96 4.81 5.31 -23.23
CA HIS A 96 3.49 5.69 -22.74
C HIS A 96 3.37 5.59 -21.20
N VAL A 97 3.96 4.57 -20.56
CA VAL A 97 3.95 4.42 -19.10
C VAL A 97 4.74 5.54 -18.45
N ILE A 98 5.94 5.80 -18.95
CA ILE A 98 6.87 6.76 -18.35
C ILE A 98 6.45 8.21 -18.61
N ASP A 99 5.92 8.52 -19.78
CA ASP A 99 5.45 9.88 -20.10
C ASP A 99 4.18 10.29 -19.33
N ASN A 100 3.44 9.31 -18.83
CA ASN A 100 2.28 9.55 -17.96
C ASN A 100 2.62 9.66 -16.46
N LEU A 101 3.87 9.41 -16.07
CA LEU A 101 4.29 9.64 -14.68
C LEU A 101 4.30 11.14 -14.37
N HIS A 102 3.67 11.51 -13.27
CA HIS A 102 3.72 12.89 -12.76
C HIS A 102 5.03 13.12 -12.02
N GLU A 103 6.01 13.74 -12.67
CA GLU A 103 7.26 14.16 -12.02
C GLU A 103 7.00 15.46 -11.22
N ALA A 104 6.89 15.33 -9.90
CA ALA A 104 6.60 16.44 -9.00
C ALA A 104 7.77 17.42 -8.89
N VAL A 105 9.00 16.90 -8.84
CA VAL A 105 10.24 17.69 -8.85
C VAL A 105 11.34 16.94 -9.58
N LYS A 106 12.22 17.68 -10.26
CA LYS A 106 13.33 17.10 -11.06
C LYS A 106 14.48 16.57 -10.20
N GLY A 107 14.63 17.08 -8.99
CA GLY A 107 15.64 16.65 -8.02
C GLY A 107 15.00 15.87 -6.87
N TYR A 108 15.73 15.75 -5.77
CA TYR A 108 15.19 15.11 -4.57
C TYR A 108 14.02 15.90 -3.98
N PRO A 109 13.02 15.21 -3.43
CA PRO A 109 11.83 15.86 -2.92
C PRO A 109 12.11 16.58 -1.59
N THR A 110 11.29 17.58 -1.30
CA THR A 110 11.15 18.15 0.04
C THR A 110 9.87 17.63 0.68
N LEU A 111 9.73 17.80 1.99
CA LEU A 111 8.52 17.41 2.71
C LEU A 111 7.28 18.09 2.11
N GLU A 112 7.40 19.38 1.76
CA GLU A 112 6.31 20.17 1.18
C GLU A 112 5.91 19.63 -0.20
N SER A 113 6.89 19.28 -1.05
CA SER A 113 6.60 18.73 -2.37
C SER A 113 5.89 17.37 -2.29
N ILE A 114 6.23 16.55 -1.30
CA ILE A 114 5.54 15.28 -1.04
C ILE A 114 4.10 15.54 -0.57
N ILE A 115 3.92 16.40 0.45
CA ILE A 115 2.59 16.73 1.00
C ILE A 115 1.67 17.28 -0.10
N ALA A 116 2.19 18.13 -0.99
CA ALA A 116 1.41 18.70 -2.10
C ALA A 116 0.83 17.63 -3.04
N ASN A 117 1.53 16.49 -3.19
CA ASN A 117 1.10 15.38 -4.04
C ASN A 117 0.19 14.36 -3.33
N LYS A 118 -0.02 14.54 -2.01
CA LYS A 118 -0.96 13.73 -1.18
C LYS A 118 -0.78 12.22 -1.39
N PRO A 119 0.42 11.66 -1.27
CA PRO A 119 0.59 10.22 -1.30
C PRO A 119 0.02 9.58 -0.02
N ASP A 120 -0.25 8.29 -0.07
CA ASP A 120 -0.49 7.50 1.14
C ASP A 120 0.79 6.78 1.60
N VAL A 121 1.70 6.47 0.67
CA VAL A 121 3.00 5.87 1.00
C VAL A 121 4.11 6.53 0.19
N VAL A 122 5.24 6.79 0.84
CA VAL A 122 6.50 7.24 0.21
C VAL A 122 7.52 6.12 0.26
N VAL A 123 8.10 5.77 -0.89
CA VAL A 123 9.21 4.81 -0.97
C VAL A 123 10.49 5.56 -1.30
N ALA A 124 11.48 5.48 -0.43
CA ALA A 124 12.77 6.15 -0.60
C ALA A 124 13.86 5.48 0.24
N GLY A 125 15.09 5.88 0.03
CA GLY A 125 16.23 5.51 0.85
C GLY A 125 16.87 6.71 1.53
N TRP A 126 17.73 6.47 2.52
CA TRP A 126 18.50 7.54 3.16
C TRP A 126 19.53 8.12 2.19
N ASN A 127 19.57 9.46 2.11
CA ASN A 127 20.39 10.30 1.23
C ASN A 127 20.01 10.22 -0.28
N TYR A 128 18.91 9.54 -0.60
CA TYR A 128 18.27 9.57 -1.90
C TYR A 128 16.74 9.50 -1.72
N GLY A 129 16.21 10.56 -1.18
CA GLY A 129 14.82 10.77 -0.80
C GLY A 129 14.71 11.17 0.65
N PHE A 130 14.92 10.27 1.61
CA PHE A 130 14.95 10.64 3.03
C PHE A 130 16.25 11.34 3.40
N SER A 131 16.10 12.43 4.16
CA SER A 131 17.21 13.27 4.62
C SER A 131 16.85 13.94 5.95
N GLU A 132 17.73 13.78 6.95
CA GLU A 132 17.58 14.50 8.22
C GLU A 132 17.84 16.00 8.04
N GLU A 133 18.87 16.35 7.26
CA GLU A 133 19.21 17.74 6.96
C GLU A 133 18.07 18.46 6.19
N GLY A 134 17.43 17.73 5.26
CA GLY A 134 16.25 18.18 4.52
C GLY A 134 14.94 18.08 5.28
N ASN A 135 14.97 17.65 6.55
CA ASN A 135 13.77 17.43 7.38
C ASN A 135 12.71 16.53 6.73
N LEU A 136 13.13 15.63 5.85
CA LEU A 136 12.29 14.63 5.20
C LEU A 136 12.63 13.25 5.73
N THR A 137 11.93 12.82 6.76
CA THR A 137 12.16 11.53 7.44
C THR A 137 10.85 10.73 7.52
N PRO A 138 10.93 9.39 7.69
CA PRO A 138 9.75 8.57 7.97
C PRO A 138 8.86 9.12 9.08
N ASP A 139 9.45 9.58 10.20
CA ASP A 139 8.70 10.15 11.33
C ASP A 139 7.96 11.43 10.94
N LYS A 140 8.60 12.31 10.16
CA LYS A 140 7.98 13.55 9.68
C LYS A 140 6.83 13.31 8.72
N LEU A 141 6.90 12.26 7.93
CA LEU A 141 5.79 11.83 7.08
C LEU A 141 4.65 11.26 7.91
N HIS A 142 4.97 10.42 8.89
CA HIS A 142 3.98 9.83 9.78
C HIS A 142 3.20 10.89 10.58
N GLU A 143 3.88 11.95 11.08
CA GLU A 143 3.23 13.12 11.71
C GLU A 143 2.18 13.80 10.79
N ARG A 144 2.24 13.56 9.49
CA ARG A 144 1.33 14.11 8.47
C ARG A 144 0.34 13.08 7.93
N GLY A 145 0.30 11.89 8.53
CA GLY A 145 -0.56 10.80 8.10
C GLY A 145 -0.13 10.15 6.78
N ILE A 146 1.15 10.27 6.44
CA ILE A 146 1.75 9.64 5.26
C ILE A 146 2.66 8.52 5.72
N ASP A 147 2.40 7.30 5.26
CA ASP A 147 3.24 6.16 5.56
C ASP A 147 4.53 6.18 4.72
N SER A 148 5.52 5.42 5.14
CA SER A 148 6.78 5.32 4.42
C SER A 148 7.28 3.89 4.36
N TYR A 149 7.97 3.54 3.27
CA TYR A 149 8.74 2.33 3.14
C TYR A 149 10.20 2.70 2.88
N LEU A 150 11.07 2.31 3.79
CA LEU A 150 12.50 2.51 3.66
C LEU A 150 13.11 1.31 2.93
N LEU A 151 13.80 1.54 1.81
CA LEU A 151 14.46 0.44 1.09
C LEU A 151 15.39 -0.37 1.99
N SER A 152 15.33 -1.69 1.87
CA SER A 152 16.06 -2.63 2.74
C SER A 152 17.56 -2.41 2.74
N GLU A 153 18.15 -2.02 1.60
CA GLU A 153 19.58 -1.71 1.51
C GLU A 153 19.94 -0.41 2.26
N SER A 154 18.96 0.43 2.52
CA SER A 154 19.11 1.73 3.19
C SER A 154 18.84 1.66 4.69
N CYS A 155 18.45 0.50 5.22
CA CYS A 155 18.26 0.30 6.65
C CYS A 155 19.55 0.63 7.40
N ARG A 156 19.42 1.42 8.46
CA ARG A 156 20.56 1.84 9.29
C ARG A 156 21.01 0.72 10.21
N GLN A 157 22.30 0.62 10.45
CA GLN A 157 22.89 -0.35 11.36
C GLN A 157 22.71 0.11 12.82
N LYS A 158 22.28 -0.79 13.68
CA LYS A 158 22.17 -0.50 15.09
C LYS A 158 23.53 -0.09 15.68
N GLY A 159 23.57 1.06 16.36
CA GLY A 159 24.79 1.63 16.91
C GLY A 159 25.69 2.34 15.89
N SER A 160 25.23 2.47 14.66
CA SER A 160 25.89 3.25 13.60
C SER A 160 24.84 3.80 12.65
N GLU A 161 24.05 4.72 13.13
CA GLU A 161 22.85 5.24 12.42
C GLU A 161 23.18 5.94 11.10
N LYS A 162 24.46 6.31 10.89
CA LYS A 162 24.94 6.85 9.62
C LYS A 162 25.37 5.76 8.62
N ALA A 163 25.60 4.54 9.11
CA ALA A 163 25.97 3.43 8.25
C ALA A 163 24.71 2.69 7.78
N ARG A 164 24.63 2.47 6.48
CA ARG A 164 23.61 1.66 5.81
C ARG A 164 24.25 0.42 5.19
N GLY A 165 23.46 -0.40 4.51
CA GLY A 165 23.98 -1.58 3.83
C GLY A 165 24.13 -2.79 4.75
N VAL A 166 23.15 -3.02 5.63
CA VAL A 166 23.08 -4.23 6.47
C VAL A 166 22.78 -5.49 5.66
N MET A 167 22.36 -5.34 4.42
CA MET A 167 21.94 -6.42 3.53
C MET A 167 22.75 -6.38 2.24
N GLN A 168 23.04 -7.55 1.67
CA GLN A 168 23.68 -7.61 0.35
C GLN A 168 22.73 -7.03 -0.71
N PRO A 169 23.24 -6.33 -1.75
CA PRO A 169 22.39 -5.58 -2.69
C PRO A 169 21.29 -6.42 -3.34
N TRP A 170 21.60 -7.63 -3.80
CA TRP A 170 20.60 -8.51 -4.42
C TRP A 170 19.56 -9.07 -3.45
N ASP A 171 19.95 -9.28 -2.19
CA ASP A 171 19.03 -9.71 -1.15
C ASP A 171 18.10 -8.57 -0.75
N ALA A 172 18.62 -7.33 -0.71
CA ALA A 172 17.80 -6.14 -0.47
C ALA A 172 16.73 -5.99 -1.56
N VAL A 173 17.12 -6.00 -2.84
CA VAL A 173 16.16 -5.90 -3.96
C VAL A 173 15.11 -7.02 -3.92
N ARG A 174 15.52 -8.25 -3.62
CA ARG A 174 14.56 -9.36 -3.49
C ARG A 174 13.59 -9.16 -2.34
N THR A 175 14.09 -8.66 -1.22
CA THR A 175 13.24 -8.36 -0.04
C THR A 175 12.23 -7.28 -0.35
N ASP A 176 12.64 -6.22 -1.06
CA ASP A 176 11.77 -5.10 -1.39
C ASP A 176 10.71 -5.45 -2.47
N LEU A 177 10.94 -6.52 -3.26
CA LEU A 177 10.04 -6.98 -4.32
C LEU A 177 9.21 -8.23 -3.94
N SER A 178 9.39 -8.79 -2.75
CA SER A 178 8.65 -9.95 -2.25
C SER A 178 7.47 -9.52 -1.37
#